data_cada438f90b5b6b574d1a3eb0223cffa
#
_entry.id   cada438f90b5b6b574d1a3eb0223cffa
#
_cell.length_a   1.000
_cell.length_b   1.000
_cell.length_c   1.000
_cell.angle_alpha   90.00
_cell.angle_beta   90.00
_cell.angle_gamma   90.00
#
_symmetry.space_group_name_H-M   'P 1'
#
loop_
_entity.id
_entity.type
_entity.pdbx_description
1 polymer ?
#
loop_
_entity_poly.entity_id
_entity_poly.type
_entity_poly.pdbx_seq_one_letter_code
_entity_poly.pdbx_strand_id
1 'polypeptide(L)'
;MGEQISQPGNPGVQKTLWGLLILVLIGVVGAGIRSLILPKPASKQALSVGRRQPPAYGSVPEFSFIERSGQRVERAEFLGRIWVVDLIYTRCPDTCPLQSAEMARLQAEFVNEADIRLVSITVDPARDTLAVLSRYAKRFGADPKRWLFLTGEKEAIYRFVQEGLRLPVMDPGSRARGAGGRGVTLLHSSRFVLVDREARIRGYYESSDMESLRQLREDVKTLLRKE
;
A
#
# COMPACT_ATOMS: atom_id res chain seq x y z
N MET A 1 22.37 -88.88 15.65
CA MET A 1 21.68 -87.73 16.20
C MET A 1 22.69 -86.87 16.93
N GLY A 2 23.24 -85.86 16.31
CA GLY A 2 24.31 -84.99 16.90
C GLY A 2 23.81 -83.57 16.89
N GLU A 3 23.61 -83.06 18.10
CA GLU A 3 23.23 -81.69 18.42
C GLU A 3 24.48 -80.81 18.31
N GLN A 4 24.47 -79.85 17.35
CA GLN A 4 25.53 -78.84 17.22
C GLN A 4 25.25 -77.69 18.21
N ILE A 5 26.07 -77.65 19.27
CA ILE A 5 26.07 -76.57 20.24
C ILE A 5 26.76 -75.35 19.59
N SER A 6 25.99 -74.28 19.38
CA SER A 6 26.42 -72.97 18.91
C SER A 6 27.44 -72.38 19.91
N GLN A 7 28.65 -72.06 19.47
CA GLN A 7 29.67 -71.42 20.30
C GLN A 7 29.32 -69.96 20.60
N PRO A 8 29.51 -69.50 21.83
CA PRO A 8 29.28 -68.08 22.16
C PRO A 8 30.37 -67.21 21.53
N GLY A 9 29.90 -66.18 20.80
CA GLY A 9 30.78 -65.19 20.13
C GLY A 9 31.73 -64.50 21.09
N ASN A 10 32.92 -64.23 20.64
CA ASN A 10 34.07 -63.66 21.36
C ASN A 10 33.65 -62.33 22.05
N PRO A 11 33.69 -62.22 23.42
CA PRO A 11 33.22 -61.06 24.18
C PRO A 11 33.95 -59.75 23.87
N GLY A 12 35.17 -59.84 23.32
CA GLY A 12 35.96 -58.69 22.87
C GLY A 12 35.36 -58.01 21.65
N VAL A 13 34.93 -58.79 20.64
CA VAL A 13 34.35 -58.28 19.41
C VAL A 13 32.96 -57.67 19.66
N GLN A 14 32.21 -58.22 20.60
CA GLN A 14 30.89 -57.70 20.95
C GLN A 14 30.99 -56.35 21.66
N LYS A 15 31.99 -56.11 22.53
CA LYS A 15 32.24 -54.84 23.21
C LYS A 15 32.70 -53.76 22.23
N THR A 16 33.52 -54.08 21.23
CA THR A 16 33.96 -53.12 20.21
C THR A 16 32.82 -52.72 19.27
N LEU A 17 31.95 -53.67 18.89
CA LEU A 17 30.74 -53.37 18.08
C LEU A 17 29.78 -52.47 18.84
N TRP A 18 29.51 -52.71 20.11
CA TRP A 18 28.65 -51.84 20.93
C TRP A 18 29.25 -50.43 21.12
N GLY A 19 30.56 -50.30 21.30
CA GLY A 19 31.26 -49.01 21.39
C GLY A 19 31.13 -48.17 20.11
N LEU A 20 31.24 -48.81 18.94
CA LEU A 20 31.08 -48.18 17.63
C LEU A 20 29.62 -47.72 17.41
N LEU A 21 28.66 -48.53 17.80
CA LEU A 21 27.25 -48.25 17.69
C LEU A 21 26.82 -47.05 18.56
N ILE A 22 27.36 -46.95 19.78
CA ILE A 22 27.14 -45.82 20.69
C ILE A 22 27.76 -44.53 20.13
N LEU A 23 28.97 -44.58 19.55
CA LEU A 23 29.61 -43.43 18.93
C LEU A 23 28.81 -42.89 17.72
N VAL A 24 28.30 -43.79 16.88
CA VAL A 24 27.43 -43.40 15.75
C VAL A 24 26.14 -42.78 16.25
N LEU A 25 25.51 -43.36 17.30
CA LEU A 25 24.31 -42.83 17.87
C LEU A 25 24.49 -41.42 18.46
N ILE A 26 25.59 -41.19 19.19
CA ILE A 26 25.97 -39.88 19.73
C ILE A 26 26.19 -38.88 18.58
N GLY A 27 26.82 -39.28 17.49
CA GLY A 27 27.03 -38.44 16.30
C GLY A 27 25.72 -38.03 15.63
N VAL A 28 24.81 -38.97 15.44
CA VAL A 28 23.50 -38.72 14.82
C VAL A 28 22.61 -37.84 15.71
N VAL A 29 22.57 -38.12 17.02
CA VAL A 29 21.81 -37.31 17.98
C VAL A 29 22.43 -35.92 18.10
N GLY A 30 23.76 -35.79 18.16
CA GLY A 30 24.45 -34.49 18.18
C GLY A 30 24.19 -33.65 16.91
N ALA A 31 24.21 -34.28 15.73
CA ALA A 31 23.85 -33.61 14.47
C ALA A 31 22.40 -33.20 14.43
N GLY A 32 21.46 -34.02 14.92
CA GLY A 32 20.03 -33.72 15.02
C GLY A 32 19.76 -32.55 15.96
N ILE A 33 20.37 -32.54 17.14
CA ILE A 33 20.22 -31.45 18.13
C ILE A 33 20.81 -30.14 17.57
N ARG A 34 21.97 -30.21 16.90
CA ARG A 34 22.59 -29.04 16.27
C ARG A 34 21.70 -28.43 15.17
N SER A 35 20.97 -29.25 14.40
CA SER A 35 20.06 -28.78 13.38
C SER A 35 18.76 -28.17 13.96
N LEU A 36 18.38 -28.50 15.20
CA LEU A 36 17.24 -27.96 15.90
C LEU A 36 17.55 -26.65 16.66
N ILE A 37 18.77 -26.52 17.19
CA ILE A 37 19.18 -25.41 18.08
C ILE A 37 19.81 -24.26 17.29
N LEU A 38 20.51 -24.56 16.19
CA LEU A 38 21.10 -23.52 15.35
C LEU A 38 19.99 -22.95 14.44
N PRO A 39 19.66 -21.65 14.55
CA PRO A 39 18.77 -21.05 13.57
C PRO A 39 19.37 -21.29 12.19
N LYS A 40 18.57 -21.88 11.29
CA LYS A 40 18.94 -22.05 9.88
C LYS A 40 19.51 -20.72 9.40
N PRO A 41 20.75 -20.68 8.86
CA PRO A 41 21.27 -19.43 8.34
C PRO A 41 20.24 -18.90 7.34
N ALA A 42 19.64 -17.75 7.65
CA ALA A 42 18.74 -17.08 6.74
C ALA A 42 19.46 -17.01 5.40
N SER A 43 18.92 -17.68 4.40
CA SER A 43 19.54 -17.76 3.09
C SER A 43 19.87 -16.35 2.65
N LYS A 44 21.12 -16.08 2.27
CA LYS A 44 21.58 -14.78 1.74
C LYS A 44 20.84 -14.33 0.48
N GLN A 45 19.85 -15.10 0.04
CA GLN A 45 18.90 -14.75 -1.01
C GLN A 45 17.88 -13.66 -0.62
N ALA A 46 17.74 -13.30 0.67
CA ALA A 46 16.88 -12.20 1.10
C ALA A 46 17.45 -10.80 0.85
N LEU A 47 18.70 -10.68 0.39
CA LEU A 47 19.40 -9.39 0.23
C LEU A 47 19.55 -8.90 -1.21
N SER A 48 19.00 -9.60 -2.19
CA SER A 48 18.96 -9.14 -3.59
C SER A 48 17.55 -9.11 -4.19
N VAL A 49 16.53 -8.89 -3.35
CA VAL A 49 15.28 -8.38 -3.88
C VAL A 49 15.55 -6.92 -4.26
N GLY A 50 16.07 -6.71 -5.45
CA GLY A 50 15.93 -5.42 -6.12
C GLY A 50 14.46 -5.05 -5.92
N ARG A 51 14.19 -3.95 -5.19
CA ARG A 51 12.81 -3.53 -4.88
C ARG A 51 12.09 -3.42 -6.21
N ARG A 52 11.31 -4.46 -6.54
CA ARG A 52 10.46 -4.45 -7.72
C ARG A 52 9.55 -3.25 -7.61
N GLN A 53 9.42 -2.53 -8.70
CA GLN A 53 8.40 -1.49 -8.77
C GLN A 53 7.04 -2.07 -8.38
N PRO A 54 6.20 -1.30 -7.67
CA PRO A 54 4.85 -1.74 -7.35
C PRO A 54 4.11 -2.19 -8.62
N PRO A 55 3.23 -3.20 -8.56
CA PRO A 55 2.50 -3.68 -9.73
C PRO A 55 1.64 -2.56 -10.34
N ALA A 56 1.30 -2.67 -11.62
CA ALA A 56 0.36 -1.77 -12.28
C ALA A 56 -1.04 -2.37 -12.26
N TYR A 57 -2.01 -1.59 -11.75
CA TYR A 57 -3.42 -1.98 -11.65
C TYR A 57 -4.30 -1.44 -12.78
N GLY A 58 -3.73 -0.68 -13.70
CA GLY A 58 -4.39 -0.03 -14.83
C GLY A 58 -3.86 1.39 -15.02
N SER A 59 -4.39 2.09 -16.02
CA SER A 59 -4.02 3.47 -16.31
C SER A 59 -5.18 4.41 -15.99
N VAL A 60 -4.85 5.58 -15.48
CA VAL A 60 -5.81 6.66 -15.28
C VAL A 60 -6.22 7.21 -16.66
N PRO A 61 -7.52 7.27 -16.98
CA PRO A 61 -8.02 7.79 -18.25
C PRO A 61 -7.79 9.31 -18.37
N GLU A 62 -8.05 9.86 -19.53
CA GLU A 62 -8.13 11.31 -19.71
C GLU A 62 -9.22 11.91 -18.82
N PHE A 63 -8.90 13.05 -18.24
CA PHE A 63 -9.85 13.86 -17.47
C PHE A 63 -9.56 15.35 -17.66
N SER A 64 -10.55 16.16 -17.34
CA SER A 64 -10.43 17.61 -17.31
C SER A 64 -11.28 18.12 -16.16
N PHE A 65 -10.62 18.66 -15.13
CA PHE A 65 -11.27 19.18 -13.92
C PHE A 65 -10.87 20.64 -13.68
N ILE A 66 -11.45 21.25 -12.65
CA ILE A 66 -11.16 22.63 -12.26
C ILE A 66 -10.43 22.60 -10.91
N GLU A 67 -9.28 23.21 -10.86
CA GLU A 67 -8.51 23.39 -9.63
C GLU A 67 -9.12 24.56 -8.80
N ARG A 68 -8.92 24.55 -7.48
CA ARG A 68 -9.45 25.58 -6.56
C ARG A 68 -9.11 27.03 -6.95
N SER A 69 -8.08 27.24 -7.76
CA SER A 69 -7.72 28.54 -8.35
C SER A 69 -8.63 28.97 -9.51
N GLY A 70 -9.47 28.05 -10.00
CA GLY A 70 -10.28 28.24 -11.19
C GLY A 70 -9.60 27.81 -12.49
N GLN A 71 -8.36 27.37 -12.44
CA GLN A 71 -7.66 26.85 -13.61
C GLN A 71 -8.15 25.46 -13.99
N ARG A 72 -8.23 25.19 -15.28
CA ARG A 72 -8.49 23.85 -15.81
C ARG A 72 -7.22 23.01 -15.69
N VAL A 73 -7.39 21.79 -15.25
CA VAL A 73 -6.31 20.83 -15.04
C VAL A 73 -6.67 19.53 -15.74
N GLU A 74 -5.75 19.01 -16.53
CA GLU A 74 -5.92 17.80 -17.34
C GLU A 74 -4.89 16.74 -16.96
N ARG A 75 -5.15 15.48 -17.33
CA ARG A 75 -4.22 14.37 -17.07
C ARG A 75 -2.81 14.65 -17.61
N ALA A 76 -2.71 15.30 -18.75
CA ALA A 76 -1.42 15.64 -19.39
C ALA A 76 -0.47 16.41 -18.47
N GLU A 77 -0.99 17.21 -17.53
CA GLU A 77 -0.17 17.98 -16.57
C GLU A 77 0.50 17.11 -15.50
N PHE A 78 0.05 15.88 -15.35
CA PHE A 78 0.59 14.91 -14.40
C PHE A 78 1.56 13.91 -15.05
N LEU A 79 1.67 13.88 -16.36
CA LEU A 79 2.65 13.03 -17.04
C LEU A 79 4.07 13.44 -16.65
N GLY A 80 4.94 12.47 -16.45
CA GLY A 80 6.29 12.68 -15.95
C GLY A 80 6.37 12.91 -14.44
N ARG A 81 5.24 12.89 -13.71
CA ARG A 81 5.16 13.10 -12.26
C ARG A 81 4.56 11.88 -11.56
N ILE A 82 4.97 11.66 -10.33
CA ILE A 82 4.34 10.73 -9.41
C ILE A 82 3.26 11.49 -8.66
N TRP A 83 2.08 10.94 -8.51
CA TRP A 83 1.00 11.62 -7.79
C TRP A 83 0.22 10.69 -6.86
N VAL A 84 -0.15 11.24 -5.73
CA VAL A 84 -1.00 10.59 -4.73
C VAL A 84 -2.35 11.27 -4.75
N VAL A 85 -3.40 10.47 -4.94
CA VAL A 85 -4.78 10.95 -5.03
C VAL A 85 -5.56 10.52 -3.81
N ASP A 86 -6.37 11.43 -3.25
CA ASP A 86 -7.43 11.12 -2.30
C ASP A 86 -8.76 11.73 -2.71
N LEU A 87 -9.82 11.17 -2.14
CA LEU A 87 -11.19 11.67 -2.32
C LEU A 87 -11.63 12.38 -1.04
N ILE A 88 -12.16 13.58 -1.18
CA ILE A 88 -12.61 14.39 -0.06
C ILE A 88 -14.04 14.90 -0.25
N TYR A 89 -14.66 15.32 0.82
CA TYR A 89 -15.71 16.34 0.85
C TYR A 89 -15.53 17.19 2.12
N THR A 90 -15.61 18.51 1.97
CA THR A 90 -15.13 19.43 3.01
C THR A 90 -15.94 19.43 4.30
N ARG A 91 -17.18 18.88 4.25
CA ARG A 91 -18.09 18.73 5.39
C ARG A 91 -18.02 17.36 6.07
N CYS A 92 -17.06 16.52 5.71
CA CYS A 92 -16.82 15.25 6.37
C CYS A 92 -16.42 15.50 7.82
N PRO A 93 -17.12 14.91 8.81
CA PRO A 93 -16.78 15.15 10.20
C PRO A 93 -15.61 14.28 10.70
N ASP A 94 -15.20 13.27 9.95
CA ASP A 94 -14.39 12.16 10.47
C ASP A 94 -13.18 11.84 9.59
N THR A 95 -13.35 11.10 8.51
CA THR A 95 -12.25 10.50 7.75
C THR A 95 -11.45 11.50 6.90
N CYS A 96 -12.11 12.44 6.21
CA CYS A 96 -11.43 13.37 5.32
C CYS A 96 -10.41 14.29 6.03
N PRO A 97 -10.68 14.82 7.23
CA PRO A 97 -9.67 15.58 7.95
C PRO A 97 -8.42 14.75 8.29
N LEU A 98 -8.58 13.47 8.60
CA LEU A 98 -7.46 12.57 8.87
C LEU A 98 -6.65 12.27 7.60
N GLN A 99 -7.33 11.99 6.47
CA GLN A 99 -6.69 11.84 5.16
C GLN A 99 -5.93 13.11 4.76
N SER A 100 -6.54 14.28 4.90
CA SER A 100 -5.89 15.54 4.55
C SER A 100 -4.71 15.86 5.47
N ALA A 101 -4.76 15.48 6.75
CA ALA A 101 -3.61 15.59 7.64
C ALA A 101 -2.46 14.68 7.19
N GLU A 102 -2.78 13.47 6.69
CA GLU A 102 -1.77 12.57 6.14
C GLU A 102 -1.19 13.07 4.82
N MET A 103 -2.00 13.67 3.94
CA MET A 103 -1.52 14.35 2.74
C MET A 103 -0.56 15.51 3.09
N ALA A 104 -0.86 16.27 4.15
CA ALA A 104 0.06 17.32 4.64
C ALA A 104 1.39 16.73 5.11
N ARG A 105 1.40 15.57 5.77
CA ARG A 105 2.63 14.85 6.16
C ARG A 105 3.42 14.39 4.94
N LEU A 106 2.74 13.82 3.94
CA LEU A 106 3.38 13.44 2.67
C LEU A 106 3.99 14.65 1.96
N GLN A 107 3.28 15.80 1.93
CA GLN A 107 3.81 17.04 1.38
C GLN A 107 5.11 17.46 2.08
N ALA A 108 5.15 17.40 3.40
CA ALA A 108 6.32 17.76 4.19
C ALA A 108 7.47 16.75 4.01
N GLU A 109 7.18 15.44 4.02
CA GLU A 109 8.20 14.39 3.84
C GLU A 109 8.90 14.49 2.49
N PHE A 110 8.14 14.78 1.43
CA PHE A 110 8.66 14.86 0.08
C PHE A 110 8.87 16.29 -0.42
N VAL A 111 9.13 17.25 0.49
CA VAL A 111 9.25 18.68 0.16
C VAL A 111 10.32 18.98 -0.89
N ASN A 112 11.39 18.21 -0.93
CA ASN A 112 12.50 18.36 -1.88
C ASN A 112 12.27 17.65 -3.22
N GLU A 113 11.19 16.87 -3.35
CA GLU A 113 10.90 16.08 -4.55
C GLU A 113 9.97 16.86 -5.49
N ALA A 114 10.55 17.47 -6.52
CA ALA A 114 9.81 18.29 -7.50
C ALA A 114 8.82 17.47 -8.35
N ASP A 115 9.07 16.18 -8.51
CA ASP A 115 8.29 15.27 -9.35
C ASP A 115 7.04 14.71 -8.66
N ILE A 116 6.78 15.02 -7.39
CA ILE A 116 5.59 14.58 -6.68
C ILE A 116 4.48 15.62 -6.74
N ARG A 117 3.25 15.15 -6.95
CA ARG A 117 2.01 15.92 -6.81
C ARG A 117 1.05 15.22 -5.86
N LEU A 118 0.34 16.00 -5.09
CA LEU A 118 -0.78 15.56 -4.26
C LEU A 118 -2.07 16.09 -4.87
N VAL A 119 -3.10 15.27 -4.92
CA VAL A 119 -4.35 15.59 -5.60
C VAL A 119 -5.52 15.17 -4.74
N SER A 120 -6.28 16.14 -4.24
CA SER A 120 -7.54 15.90 -3.54
C SER A 120 -8.71 16.22 -4.48
N ILE A 121 -9.57 15.24 -4.74
CA ILE A 121 -10.73 15.40 -5.62
C ILE A 121 -12.00 15.40 -4.76
N THR A 122 -12.80 16.48 -4.86
CA THR A 122 -14.07 16.50 -4.13
C THR A 122 -15.10 15.57 -4.78
N VAL A 123 -15.83 14.85 -3.94
CA VAL A 123 -17.01 14.05 -4.34
C VAL A 123 -18.35 14.76 -4.04
N ASP A 124 -18.29 16.01 -3.54
CA ASP A 124 -19.47 16.88 -3.31
C ASP A 124 -19.31 18.24 -4.03
N PRO A 125 -19.12 18.27 -5.35
CA PRO A 125 -18.82 19.49 -6.08
C PRO A 125 -19.92 20.56 -5.96
N ALA A 126 -21.15 20.17 -5.68
CA ALA A 126 -22.26 21.10 -5.48
C ALA A 126 -22.07 22.00 -4.25
N ARG A 127 -21.39 21.50 -3.21
CA ARG A 127 -21.13 22.25 -1.97
C ARG A 127 -19.69 22.73 -1.88
N ASP A 128 -18.77 21.97 -2.40
CA ASP A 128 -17.35 22.25 -2.36
C ASP A 128 -16.92 23.17 -3.51
N THR A 129 -17.43 24.41 -3.45
CA THR A 129 -17.06 25.47 -4.40
C THR A 129 -15.56 25.79 -4.34
N LEU A 130 -15.01 26.48 -5.34
CA LEU A 130 -13.60 26.88 -5.38
C LEU A 130 -13.18 27.61 -4.11
N ALA A 131 -14.01 28.51 -3.60
CA ALA A 131 -13.76 29.25 -2.36
C ALA A 131 -13.75 28.33 -1.13
N VAL A 132 -14.62 27.31 -1.11
CA VAL A 132 -14.67 26.31 -0.01
C VAL A 132 -13.42 25.45 -0.04
N LEU A 133 -13.05 24.93 -1.22
CA LEU A 133 -11.83 24.14 -1.40
C LEU A 133 -10.56 24.94 -1.06
N SER A 134 -10.50 26.23 -1.42
CA SER A 134 -9.37 27.09 -1.08
C SER A 134 -9.22 27.27 0.44
N ARG A 135 -10.34 27.47 1.17
CA ARG A 135 -10.30 27.55 2.65
C ARG A 135 -9.88 26.21 3.28
N TYR A 136 -10.40 25.11 2.74
CA TYR A 136 -10.04 23.76 3.21
C TYR A 136 -8.54 23.49 3.00
N ALA A 137 -8.02 23.73 1.80
CA ALA A 137 -6.61 23.59 1.47
C ALA A 137 -5.71 24.43 2.39
N LYS A 138 -6.10 25.69 2.66
CA LYS A 138 -5.37 26.57 3.57
C LYS A 138 -5.30 26.01 5.00
N ARG A 139 -6.38 25.36 5.48
CA ARG A 139 -6.43 24.74 6.82
C ARG A 139 -5.35 23.67 7.00
N PHE A 140 -5.02 22.94 5.92
CA PHE A 140 -4.00 21.89 5.95
C PHE A 140 -2.63 22.34 5.44
N GLY A 141 -2.42 23.62 5.19
CA GLY A 141 -1.14 24.15 4.71
C GLY A 141 -0.74 23.67 3.33
N ALA A 142 -1.73 23.41 2.45
CA ALA A 142 -1.50 22.91 1.11
C ALA A 142 -0.75 23.92 0.23
N ASP A 143 0.44 23.57 -0.24
CA ASP A 143 1.20 24.33 -1.22
C ASP A 143 0.47 24.28 -2.58
N PRO A 144 0.06 25.42 -3.15
CA PRO A 144 -0.70 25.45 -4.40
C PRO A 144 0.05 24.88 -5.61
N LYS A 145 1.36 24.79 -5.58
CA LYS A 145 2.17 24.21 -6.65
C LYS A 145 2.30 22.68 -6.56
N ARG A 146 1.99 22.13 -5.40
CA ARG A 146 2.28 20.72 -5.09
C ARG A 146 1.04 19.92 -4.73
N TRP A 147 0.05 20.56 -4.10
CA TRP A 147 -1.17 19.90 -3.65
C TRP A 147 -2.39 20.61 -4.26
N LEU A 148 -2.96 19.96 -5.25
CA LEU A 148 -4.09 20.44 -6.04
C LEU A 148 -5.41 19.95 -5.44
N PHE A 149 -6.44 20.80 -5.48
CA PHE A 149 -7.78 20.46 -5.06
C PHE A 149 -8.73 20.61 -6.24
N LEU A 150 -9.22 19.48 -6.73
CA LEU A 150 -9.98 19.41 -7.98
C LEU A 150 -11.47 19.27 -7.73
N THR A 151 -12.24 19.95 -8.57
CA THR A 151 -13.70 19.89 -8.67
C THR A 151 -14.12 19.88 -10.13
N GLY A 152 -15.40 19.68 -10.40
CA GLY A 152 -15.95 19.65 -11.77
C GLY A 152 -17.40 19.21 -11.78
N GLU A 153 -17.87 18.81 -12.95
CA GLU A 153 -19.20 18.23 -13.10
C GLU A 153 -19.28 16.92 -12.30
N LYS A 154 -20.36 16.76 -11.53
CA LYS A 154 -20.55 15.64 -10.59
C LYS A 154 -20.44 14.29 -11.28
N GLU A 155 -21.12 14.13 -12.41
CA GLU A 155 -21.15 12.91 -13.20
C GLU A 155 -19.77 12.56 -13.77
N ALA A 156 -19.01 13.58 -14.18
CA ALA A 156 -17.64 13.41 -14.66
C ALA A 156 -16.68 12.95 -13.54
N ILE A 157 -16.79 13.56 -12.35
CA ILE A 157 -16.04 13.16 -11.17
C ILE A 157 -16.37 11.71 -10.78
N TYR A 158 -17.65 11.36 -10.69
CA TYR A 158 -18.07 10.02 -10.27
C TYR A 158 -17.63 8.94 -11.26
N ARG A 159 -17.76 9.21 -12.56
CA ARG A 159 -17.24 8.31 -13.59
C ARG A 159 -15.73 8.15 -13.48
N PHE A 160 -15.00 9.24 -13.32
CA PHE A 160 -13.54 9.21 -13.14
C PHE A 160 -13.13 8.42 -11.90
N VAL A 161 -13.82 8.58 -10.78
CA VAL A 161 -13.55 7.83 -9.55
C VAL A 161 -13.83 6.34 -9.72
N GLN A 162 -14.96 5.97 -10.33
CA GLN A 162 -15.38 4.57 -10.48
C GLN A 162 -14.58 3.85 -11.57
N GLU A 163 -14.47 4.43 -12.75
CA GLU A 163 -13.85 3.80 -13.92
C GLU A 163 -12.34 4.10 -14.00
N GLY A 164 -11.96 5.33 -13.66
CA GLY A 164 -10.59 5.79 -13.75
C GLY A 164 -9.74 5.38 -12.57
N LEU A 165 -10.16 5.72 -11.36
CA LEU A 165 -9.43 5.35 -10.14
C LEU A 165 -9.85 3.99 -9.58
N ARG A 166 -10.93 3.38 -10.09
CA ARG A 166 -11.49 2.09 -9.64
C ARG A 166 -11.82 2.09 -8.14
N LEU A 167 -12.29 3.21 -7.64
CA LEU A 167 -12.71 3.38 -6.26
C LEU A 167 -14.24 3.43 -6.17
N PRO A 168 -14.84 2.88 -5.10
CA PRO A 168 -16.26 3.03 -4.86
C PRO A 168 -16.56 4.49 -4.50
N VAL A 169 -17.61 5.04 -5.12
CA VAL A 169 -18.22 6.30 -4.75
C VAL A 169 -19.73 6.15 -4.81
N MET A 170 -20.43 6.64 -3.81
CA MET A 170 -21.89 6.62 -3.75
C MET A 170 -22.43 8.04 -3.59
N ASP A 171 -23.44 8.37 -4.41
CA ASP A 171 -24.16 9.62 -4.30
C ASP A 171 -25.01 9.66 -3.02
N PRO A 172 -24.89 10.71 -2.18
CA PRO A 172 -25.77 10.90 -1.03
C PRO A 172 -27.25 11.01 -1.42
N GLY A 173 -27.53 11.41 -2.66
CA GLY A 173 -28.88 11.50 -3.22
C GLY A 173 -29.46 10.17 -3.70
N SER A 174 -28.62 9.16 -3.96
CA SER A 174 -29.08 7.80 -4.26
C SER A 174 -29.47 7.11 -2.95
N ARG A 175 -30.72 7.27 -2.53
CA ARG A 175 -31.30 6.48 -1.45
C ARG A 175 -31.11 5.02 -1.80
N ALA A 176 -30.24 4.34 -1.07
CA ALA A 176 -30.32 2.89 -0.97
C ALA A 176 -31.72 2.57 -0.45
N ARG A 177 -32.63 2.18 -1.35
CA ARG A 177 -33.95 1.65 -0.98
C ARG A 177 -33.67 0.37 -0.22
N GLY A 178 -33.67 0.42 1.11
CA GLY A 178 -33.63 -0.81 1.89
C GLY A 178 -32.90 -0.83 3.23
N ALA A 179 -32.33 0.27 3.72
CA ALA A 179 -31.76 0.26 5.08
C ALA A 179 -32.25 1.48 5.86
N GLY A 180 -32.91 1.20 6.98
CA GLY A 180 -33.59 2.16 7.84
C GLY A 180 -32.83 3.42 8.19
N GLY A 181 -33.42 4.51 7.91
CA GLY A 181 -33.42 5.87 8.40
C GLY A 181 -32.30 6.35 9.34
N ARG A 182 -31.04 6.39 8.89
CA ARG A 182 -30.01 7.27 9.44
C ARG A 182 -29.25 7.86 8.27
N GLY A 183 -29.01 9.19 8.30
CA GLY A 183 -28.51 9.97 7.18
C GLY A 183 -27.39 9.26 6.42
N VAL A 184 -27.58 9.13 5.10
CA VAL A 184 -26.60 8.48 4.22
C VAL A 184 -25.36 9.36 4.20
N THR A 185 -24.33 8.93 4.92
CA THR A 185 -22.98 9.46 4.81
C THR A 185 -22.50 9.20 3.38
N LEU A 186 -21.93 10.20 2.71
CA LEU A 186 -21.19 10.03 1.47
C LEU A 186 -20.20 8.88 1.65
N LEU A 187 -20.48 7.73 1.01
CA LEU A 187 -19.53 6.64 1.03
C LEU A 187 -18.47 6.97 -0.02
N HIS A 188 -17.34 7.44 0.43
CA HIS A 188 -16.15 7.59 -0.39
C HIS A 188 -15.07 6.66 0.14
N SER A 189 -14.16 6.28 -0.74
CA SER A 189 -13.02 5.46 -0.35
C SER A 189 -12.09 6.24 0.58
N SER A 190 -11.70 5.63 1.71
CA SER A 190 -10.64 6.12 2.60
C SER A 190 -9.24 5.82 2.09
N ARG A 191 -9.10 5.50 0.80
CA ARG A 191 -7.83 5.08 0.20
C ARG A 191 -7.11 6.21 -0.50
N PHE A 192 -5.79 6.18 -0.36
CA PHE A 192 -4.90 6.87 -1.28
C PHE A 192 -4.65 6.01 -2.52
N VAL A 193 -4.56 6.64 -3.67
CA VAL A 193 -4.16 6.00 -4.94
C VAL A 193 -2.80 6.56 -5.35
N LEU A 194 -1.82 5.69 -5.51
CA LEU A 194 -0.51 6.05 -6.03
C LEU A 194 -0.49 5.86 -7.55
N VAL A 195 -0.07 6.88 -8.27
CA VAL A 195 0.02 6.89 -9.73
C VAL A 195 1.44 7.27 -10.16
N ASP A 196 1.97 6.58 -11.16
CA ASP A 196 3.31 6.82 -11.68
C ASP A 196 3.36 7.87 -12.80
N ARG A 197 4.57 8.10 -13.34
CA ARG A 197 4.85 9.09 -14.38
C ARG A 197 4.12 8.85 -15.69
N GLU A 198 3.73 7.62 -15.97
CA GLU A 198 2.96 7.20 -17.15
C GLU A 198 1.46 7.10 -16.88
N ALA A 199 1.00 7.72 -15.79
CA ALA A 199 -0.39 7.68 -15.33
C ALA A 199 -0.91 6.26 -15.05
N ARG A 200 -0.06 5.31 -14.65
CA ARG A 200 -0.46 3.96 -14.24
C ARG A 200 -0.69 3.92 -12.73
N ILE A 201 -1.78 3.32 -12.31
CA ILE A 201 -2.09 3.10 -10.90
C ILE A 201 -1.14 2.02 -10.36
N ARG A 202 -0.41 2.36 -9.29
CA ARG A 202 0.63 1.51 -8.70
C ARG A 202 0.24 0.95 -7.33
N GLY A 203 -0.79 1.46 -6.71
CA GLY A 203 -1.28 0.96 -5.44
C GLY A 203 -2.47 1.70 -4.88
N TYR A 204 -3.12 1.04 -3.91
CA TYR A 204 -4.20 1.57 -3.10
C TYR A 204 -3.85 1.37 -1.64
N TYR A 205 -3.95 2.41 -0.83
CA TYR A 205 -3.45 2.40 0.56
C TYR A 205 -4.51 2.95 1.50
N GLU A 206 -4.87 2.17 2.50
CA GLU A 206 -5.85 2.61 3.50
C GLU A 206 -5.28 3.75 4.37
N SER A 207 -5.99 4.86 4.43
CA SER A 207 -5.54 6.06 5.15
C SER A 207 -5.56 5.90 6.67
N SER A 208 -6.29 4.94 7.20
CA SER A 208 -6.40 4.63 8.63
C SER A 208 -5.44 3.52 9.09
N ASP A 209 -4.70 2.89 8.18
CA ASP A 209 -3.78 1.80 8.49
C ASP A 209 -2.33 2.26 8.39
N MET A 210 -1.60 2.22 9.51
CA MET A 210 -0.21 2.66 9.61
C MET A 210 0.74 1.85 8.72
N GLU A 211 0.49 0.55 8.55
CA GLU A 211 1.32 -0.29 7.68
C GLU A 211 1.09 0.06 6.21
N SER A 212 -0.16 0.28 5.82
CA SER A 212 -0.53 0.73 4.48
C SER A 212 0.11 2.09 4.15
N LEU A 213 0.11 3.02 5.11
CA LEU A 213 0.74 4.33 4.96
C LEU A 213 2.28 4.23 4.86
N ARG A 214 2.88 3.32 5.61
CA ARG A 214 4.32 3.03 5.50
C ARG A 214 4.65 2.48 4.11
N GLN A 215 3.83 1.54 3.61
CA GLN A 215 4.01 0.98 2.28
C GLN A 215 3.86 2.03 1.18
N LEU A 216 2.87 2.94 1.30
CA LEU A 216 2.72 4.08 0.37
C LEU A 216 4.03 4.88 0.25
N ARG A 217 4.65 5.24 1.38
CA ARG A 217 5.90 6.00 1.41
C ARG A 217 7.06 5.25 0.74
N GLU A 218 7.18 3.97 1.00
CA GLU A 218 8.22 3.13 0.39
C GLU A 218 8.02 2.98 -1.11
N ASP A 219 6.78 2.85 -1.56
CA ASP A 219 6.46 2.75 -2.99
C ASP A 219 6.68 4.07 -3.71
N VAL A 220 6.34 5.22 -3.10
CA VAL A 220 6.70 6.55 -3.61
C VAL A 220 8.22 6.68 -3.74
N LYS A 221 8.99 6.33 -2.71
CA LYS A 221 10.46 6.35 -2.75
C LYS A 221 11.02 5.44 -3.85
N THR A 222 10.37 4.31 -4.08
CA THR A 222 10.76 3.37 -5.14
C THR A 222 10.54 3.96 -6.53
N LEU A 223 9.41 4.63 -6.76
CA LEU A 223 9.10 5.30 -8.02
C LEU A 223 9.94 6.55 -8.26
N LEU A 224 10.42 7.24 -7.20
CA LEU A 224 11.31 8.41 -7.31
C LEU A 224 12.71 8.04 -7.77
N ARG A 225 13.20 6.86 -7.40
CA ARG A 225 14.48 6.37 -7.89
C ARG A 225 14.34 6.10 -9.39
N LYS A 226 14.83 7.00 -10.19
CA LYS A 226 14.93 6.79 -11.64
C LYS A 226 15.81 5.57 -11.89
N GLU A 227 15.36 4.64 -12.74
CA GLU A 227 16.22 3.65 -13.36
C GLU A 227 17.24 4.33 -14.27
#